data_35706653f3870614cd75f6f594140ee5
#
_entry.id   35706653f3870614cd75f6f594140ee5
#
_cell.length_a   1.000
_cell.length_b   1.000
_cell.length_c   1.000
_cell.angle_alpha   90.00
_cell.angle_beta   90.00
_cell.angle_gamma   90.00
#
_symmetry.space_group_name_H-M   'P 1'
#
loop_
_entity.id
_entity.type
_entity.pdbx_description
1 polymer ?
#
loop_
_entity_poly.entity_id
_entity_poly.type
_entity_poly.pdbx_seq_one_letter_code
_entity_poly.pdbx_strand_id
1 'polypeptide(L)'
;MVGLLSYYLISNTMTNLEKQSIATGFGFLEKEAAFEIGESPLRYSAADTYGRALLVGFLNTLIVSFVGIIITVILGTLIGIARLSSNWLISKLAAAYIEVFQDIPVLLQLFFWYAFFYNVLPSPRQALN
;
A
#
# COMPACT_ATOMS: atom_id res chain seq x y z
N MET A 1 29.22 30.02 -7.53
CA MET A 1 29.73 28.71 -7.06
C MET A 1 28.65 27.65 -6.99
N VAL A 2 27.50 27.87 -6.36
CA VAL A 2 26.41 26.87 -6.25
C VAL A 2 25.92 26.39 -7.60
N GLY A 3 25.69 27.28 -8.57
CA GLY A 3 25.23 26.92 -9.92
C GLY A 3 26.19 26.02 -10.70
N LEU A 4 27.50 26.27 -10.58
CA LEU A 4 28.52 25.40 -11.22
C LEU A 4 28.58 24.03 -10.57
N LEU A 5 28.45 23.96 -9.25
CA LEU A 5 28.42 22.69 -8.53
C LEU A 5 27.17 21.87 -8.88
N SER A 6 26.02 22.54 -8.93
CA SER A 6 24.77 21.89 -9.34
C SER A 6 24.83 21.36 -10.78
N TYR A 7 25.36 22.16 -11.71
CA TYR A 7 25.54 21.74 -13.08
C TYR A 7 26.49 20.54 -13.19
N TYR A 8 27.61 20.56 -12.49
CA TYR A 8 28.56 19.44 -12.47
C TYR A 8 27.93 18.17 -11.92
N LEU A 9 27.20 18.26 -10.80
CA LEU A 9 26.53 17.10 -10.19
C LEU A 9 25.47 16.51 -11.11
N ILE A 10 24.63 17.35 -11.70
CA ILE A 10 23.57 16.91 -12.62
C ILE A 10 24.20 16.26 -13.87
N SER A 11 25.19 16.91 -14.48
CA SER A 11 25.87 16.39 -15.69
C SER A 11 26.56 15.06 -15.39
N ASN A 12 27.27 14.95 -14.26
CA ASN A 12 27.94 13.71 -13.88
C ASN A 12 26.95 12.59 -13.56
N THR A 13 25.84 12.90 -12.93
CA THR A 13 24.74 11.94 -12.65
C THR A 13 24.15 11.42 -13.97
N MET A 14 23.81 12.31 -14.89
CA MET A 14 23.26 11.91 -16.21
C MET A 14 24.22 11.00 -16.97
N THR A 15 25.50 11.35 -17.02
CA THR A 15 26.53 10.53 -17.69
C THR A 15 26.67 9.16 -17.03
N ASN A 16 26.61 9.07 -15.70
CA ASN A 16 26.68 7.79 -14.99
C ASN A 16 25.44 6.93 -15.18
N LEU A 17 24.24 7.52 -15.24
CA LEU A 17 23.01 6.82 -15.53
C LEU A 17 23.01 6.22 -16.95
N GLU A 18 23.50 6.99 -17.95
CA GLU A 18 23.68 6.50 -19.32
C GLU A 18 24.68 5.33 -19.38
N LYS A 19 25.84 5.45 -18.72
CA LYS A 19 26.85 4.38 -18.67
C LYS A 19 26.34 3.09 -18.03
N GLN A 20 25.45 3.20 -17.04
CA GLN A 20 24.84 2.05 -16.37
C GLN A 20 23.58 1.55 -17.06
N SER A 21 23.23 2.10 -18.23
CA SER A 21 22.00 1.77 -18.97
C SER A 21 20.72 1.95 -18.13
N ILE A 22 20.77 2.85 -17.15
CA ILE A 22 19.61 3.19 -16.34
C ILE A 22 18.76 4.19 -17.13
N ALA A 23 17.53 3.79 -17.47
CA ALA A 23 16.61 4.65 -18.20
C ALA A 23 16.32 5.94 -17.43
N THR A 24 16.66 7.08 -18.02
CA THR A 24 16.35 8.40 -17.49
C THR A 24 15.04 8.90 -18.10
N GLY A 25 14.14 9.44 -17.29
CA GLY A 25 12.85 9.96 -17.76
C GLY A 25 11.71 8.94 -17.74
N PHE A 26 10.60 9.28 -18.36
CA PHE A 26 9.35 8.52 -18.32
C PHE A 26 9.18 7.51 -19.47
N GLY A 27 10.17 7.33 -20.32
CA GLY A 27 10.13 6.39 -21.44
C GLY A 27 9.94 4.91 -21.04
N PHE A 28 10.21 4.56 -19.78
CA PHE A 28 9.94 3.21 -19.28
C PHE A 28 8.44 2.91 -19.19
N LEU A 29 7.59 3.94 -19.08
CA LEU A 29 6.14 3.75 -18.96
C LEU A 29 5.51 3.06 -20.18
N GLU A 30 6.14 3.19 -21.35
CA GLU A 30 5.69 2.56 -22.59
C GLU A 30 6.25 1.15 -22.80
N LYS A 31 7.22 0.75 -21.97
CA LYS A 31 7.78 -0.60 -22.03
C LYS A 31 6.84 -1.62 -21.42
N GLU A 32 6.93 -2.86 -21.89
CA GLU A 32 6.21 -4.01 -21.33
C GLU A 32 6.60 -4.23 -19.88
N ALA A 33 5.61 -4.42 -19.00
CA ALA A 33 5.82 -4.58 -17.57
C ALA A 33 6.41 -5.96 -17.21
N ALA A 34 6.05 -7.00 -17.98
CA ALA A 34 6.53 -8.37 -17.84
C ALA A 34 6.25 -9.03 -16.45
N PHE A 35 5.27 -8.54 -15.70
CA PHE A 35 4.79 -9.13 -14.45
C PHE A 35 3.26 -9.08 -14.37
N GLU A 36 2.68 -9.99 -13.61
CA GLU A 36 1.23 -10.04 -13.38
C GLU A 36 0.86 -9.35 -12.07
N ILE A 37 -0.32 -8.75 -12.03
CA ILE A 37 -0.95 -8.21 -10.81
C ILE A 37 -2.13 -9.12 -10.50
N GLY A 38 -2.11 -9.78 -9.33
CA GLY A 38 -3.10 -10.79 -8.96
C GLY A 38 -4.53 -10.27 -8.89
N GLU A 39 -4.70 -9.05 -8.38
CA GLU A 39 -5.99 -8.38 -8.26
C GLU A 39 -5.99 -7.10 -9.08
N SER A 40 -6.83 -7.02 -10.10
CA SER A 40 -6.91 -5.86 -10.97
C SER A 40 -8.36 -5.48 -11.27
N PRO A 41 -8.77 -4.23 -10.98
CA PRO A 41 -10.10 -3.73 -11.33
C PRO A 41 -10.25 -3.50 -12.83
N LEU A 42 -9.15 -3.44 -13.56
CA LEU A 42 -9.07 -3.33 -15.01
C LEU A 42 -8.45 -4.59 -15.60
N ARG A 43 -8.78 -4.89 -16.85
CA ARG A 43 -8.07 -5.96 -17.58
C ARG A 43 -6.59 -5.59 -17.71
N TYR A 44 -5.74 -6.41 -17.12
CA TYR A 44 -4.30 -6.25 -17.11
C TYR A 44 -3.62 -7.60 -17.37
N SER A 45 -2.54 -7.58 -18.12
CA SER A 45 -1.69 -8.75 -18.39
C SER A 45 -0.22 -8.35 -18.33
N ALA A 46 0.67 -9.33 -18.21
CA ALA A 46 2.11 -9.10 -18.18
C ALA A 46 2.65 -8.42 -19.48
N ALA A 47 1.92 -8.53 -20.60
CA ALA A 47 2.25 -7.89 -21.87
C ALA A 47 1.85 -6.39 -21.91
N ASP A 48 1.11 -5.91 -20.90
CA ASP A 48 0.76 -4.49 -20.83
C ASP A 48 1.95 -3.63 -20.36
N THR A 49 1.84 -2.33 -20.57
CA THR A 49 2.92 -1.39 -20.25
C THR A 49 3.04 -1.11 -18.75
N TYR A 50 4.21 -0.64 -18.31
CA TYR A 50 4.41 -0.13 -16.94
C TYR A 50 3.43 0.99 -16.60
N GLY A 51 3.09 1.88 -17.54
CA GLY A 51 2.08 2.91 -17.31
C GLY A 51 0.73 2.33 -16.93
N ARG A 52 0.32 1.24 -17.58
CA ARG A 52 -0.92 0.53 -17.24
C ARG A 52 -0.83 -0.19 -15.90
N ALA A 53 0.32 -0.81 -15.61
CA ALA A 53 0.58 -1.42 -14.29
C ALA A 53 0.47 -0.41 -13.15
N LEU A 54 1.06 0.78 -13.30
CA LEU A 54 0.97 1.86 -12.32
C LEU A 54 -0.47 2.36 -12.15
N LEU A 55 -1.22 2.48 -13.24
CA LEU A 55 -2.63 2.88 -13.18
C LEU A 55 -3.47 1.85 -12.42
N VAL A 56 -3.26 0.56 -12.66
CA VAL A 56 -3.92 -0.53 -11.90
C VAL A 56 -3.56 -0.44 -10.43
N GLY A 57 -2.26 -0.28 -10.09
CA GLY A 57 -1.82 -0.12 -8.70
C GLY A 57 -2.42 1.11 -8.02
N PHE A 58 -2.51 2.22 -8.72
CA PHE A 58 -3.16 3.44 -8.23
C PHE A 58 -4.66 3.23 -7.95
N LEU A 59 -5.37 2.60 -8.87
CA LEU A 59 -6.80 2.30 -8.69
C LEU A 59 -7.02 1.32 -7.53
N ASN A 60 -6.20 0.28 -7.39
CA ASN A 60 -6.24 -0.62 -6.25
C ASN A 60 -6.06 0.14 -4.93
N THR A 61 -5.09 1.04 -4.88
CA THR A 61 -4.84 1.89 -3.71
C THR A 61 -6.06 2.76 -3.39
N LEU A 62 -6.68 3.38 -4.39
CA LEU A 62 -7.88 4.19 -4.18
C LEU A 62 -9.06 3.37 -3.65
N ILE A 63 -9.31 2.20 -4.23
CA ILE A 63 -10.41 1.31 -3.81
C ILE A 63 -10.20 0.87 -2.35
N VAL A 64 -9.02 0.35 -2.03
CA VAL A 64 -8.70 -0.10 -0.67
C VAL A 64 -8.77 1.06 0.33
N SER A 65 -8.25 2.23 -0.04
CA SER A 65 -8.30 3.42 0.82
C SER A 65 -9.74 3.88 1.07
N PHE A 66 -10.57 3.91 0.03
CA PHE A 66 -11.97 4.34 0.17
C PHE A 66 -12.76 3.40 1.09
N VAL A 67 -12.66 2.09 0.86
CA VAL A 67 -13.30 1.07 1.71
C VAL A 67 -12.74 1.12 3.13
N GLY A 68 -11.43 1.24 3.27
CA GLY A 68 -10.75 1.34 4.55
C GLY A 68 -11.19 2.56 5.35
N ILE A 69 -11.32 3.73 4.72
CA ILE A 69 -11.81 4.95 5.39
C ILE A 69 -13.22 4.75 5.92
N ILE A 70 -14.13 4.20 5.12
CA ILE A 70 -15.52 3.98 5.55
C ILE A 70 -15.55 3.06 6.78
N ILE A 71 -14.87 1.91 6.71
CA ILE A 71 -14.82 0.95 7.82
C ILE A 71 -14.19 1.58 9.06
N THR A 72 -13.09 2.30 8.89
CA THR A 72 -12.37 2.95 10.00
C THR A 72 -13.22 4.02 10.68
N VAL A 73 -13.94 4.84 9.90
CA VAL A 73 -14.83 5.86 10.47
C VAL A 73 -15.96 5.22 11.28
N ILE A 74 -16.59 4.18 10.76
CA ILE A 74 -17.68 3.48 11.47
C ILE A 74 -17.14 2.84 12.77
N LEU A 75 -16.10 2.02 12.68
CA LEU A 75 -15.54 1.32 13.83
C LEU A 75 -14.95 2.29 14.85
N GLY A 76 -14.20 3.29 14.40
CA GLY A 76 -13.60 4.30 15.25
C GLY A 76 -14.63 5.11 16.01
N THR A 77 -15.75 5.48 15.35
CA THR A 77 -16.86 6.18 16.00
C THR A 77 -17.53 5.30 17.05
N LEU A 78 -17.83 4.04 16.74
CA LEU A 78 -18.44 3.10 17.67
C LEU A 78 -17.55 2.87 18.90
N ILE A 79 -16.26 2.63 18.71
CA ILE A 79 -15.30 2.44 19.80
C ILE A 79 -15.13 3.72 20.62
N GLY A 80 -15.09 4.89 19.96
CA GLY A 80 -15.02 6.18 20.63
C GLY A 80 -16.24 6.44 21.53
N ILE A 81 -17.45 6.16 21.04
CA ILE A 81 -18.68 6.24 21.85
C ILE A 81 -18.65 5.23 23.01
N ALA A 82 -18.22 3.99 22.75
CA ALA A 82 -18.10 2.97 23.78
C ALA A 82 -17.14 3.40 24.90
N ARG A 83 -16.03 4.09 24.56
CA ARG A 83 -15.08 4.62 25.55
C ARG A 83 -15.69 5.70 26.45
N LEU A 84 -16.64 6.48 25.93
CA LEU A 84 -17.35 7.53 26.67
C LEU A 84 -18.57 7.00 27.42
N SER A 85 -18.85 5.71 27.36
CA SER A 85 -20.02 5.09 28.04
C SER A 85 -19.93 5.25 29.53
N SER A 86 -21.09 5.50 30.17
CA SER A 86 -21.27 5.48 31.61
C SER A 86 -21.08 4.08 32.21
N ASN A 87 -21.20 3.04 31.37
CA ASN A 87 -20.98 1.66 31.80
C ASN A 87 -19.46 1.42 31.91
N TRP A 88 -19.00 1.18 33.16
CA TRP A 88 -17.60 0.96 33.46
C TRP A 88 -16.95 -0.16 32.64
N LEU A 89 -17.65 -1.27 32.40
CA LEU A 89 -17.13 -2.42 31.69
C LEU A 89 -16.92 -2.08 30.19
N ILE A 90 -17.91 -1.45 29.55
CA ILE A 90 -17.84 -1.05 28.15
C ILE A 90 -16.70 -0.04 27.96
N SER A 91 -16.61 0.95 28.83
CA SER A 91 -15.56 1.97 28.78
C SER A 91 -14.16 1.37 28.94
N LYS A 92 -13.99 0.43 29.86
CA LYS A 92 -12.72 -0.26 30.09
C LYS A 92 -12.31 -1.16 28.95
N LEU A 93 -13.23 -1.92 28.37
CA LEU A 93 -12.95 -2.77 27.20
C LEU A 93 -12.54 -1.92 25.97
N ALA A 94 -13.26 -0.82 25.73
CA ALA A 94 -12.92 0.10 24.64
C ALA A 94 -11.55 0.75 24.87
N ALA A 95 -11.23 1.16 26.10
CA ALA A 95 -9.92 1.72 26.44
C ALA A 95 -8.80 0.70 26.21
N ALA A 96 -8.94 -0.52 26.70
CA ALA A 96 -7.95 -1.58 26.52
C ALA A 96 -7.72 -1.89 25.02
N TYR A 97 -8.80 -1.94 24.22
CA TYR A 97 -8.69 -2.11 22.77
C TYR A 97 -7.85 -1.00 22.13
N ILE A 98 -8.15 0.26 22.48
CA ILE A 98 -7.42 1.42 21.93
C ILE A 98 -5.95 1.36 22.33
N GLU A 99 -5.64 1.12 23.61
CA GLU A 99 -4.27 1.04 24.12
C GLU A 99 -3.45 -0.04 23.38
N VAL A 100 -4.00 -1.25 23.26
CA VAL A 100 -3.31 -2.35 22.55
C VAL A 100 -2.98 -1.96 21.10
N PHE A 101 -3.93 -1.36 20.37
CA PHE A 101 -3.69 -1.00 18.97
C PHE A 101 -2.83 0.24 18.79
N GLN A 102 -2.82 1.18 19.75
CA GLN A 102 -1.94 2.35 19.71
C GLN A 102 -0.46 1.99 19.98
N ASP A 103 -0.23 1.05 20.90
CA ASP A 103 1.13 0.68 21.29
C ASP A 103 1.85 -0.21 20.28
N ILE A 104 1.09 -0.88 19.38
CA ILE A 104 1.68 -1.72 18.33
C ILE A 104 1.92 -0.88 17.07
N PRO A 105 3.17 -0.77 16.58
CA PRO A 105 3.45 -0.10 15.31
C PRO A 105 2.61 -0.67 14.16
N VAL A 106 2.03 0.22 13.34
CA VAL A 106 1.12 -0.18 12.25
C VAL A 106 1.76 -1.17 11.27
N LEU A 107 3.07 -1.07 11.05
CA LEU A 107 3.80 -1.99 10.18
C LEU A 107 3.80 -3.42 10.73
N LEU A 108 3.96 -3.59 12.05
CA LEU A 108 3.88 -4.91 12.70
C LEU A 108 2.46 -5.47 12.62
N GLN A 109 1.42 -4.63 12.77
CA GLN A 109 0.03 -5.05 12.58
C GLN A 109 -0.21 -5.56 11.16
N LEU A 110 0.30 -4.84 10.14
CA LEU A 110 0.19 -5.26 8.74
C LEU A 110 0.90 -6.58 8.48
N PHE A 111 2.12 -6.78 8.98
CA PHE A 111 2.84 -8.05 8.84
C PHE A 111 2.14 -9.20 9.54
N PHE A 112 1.62 -8.96 10.75
CA PHE A 112 0.85 -9.97 11.49
C PHE A 112 -0.38 -10.42 10.71
N TRP A 113 -1.21 -9.48 10.25
CA TRP A 113 -2.43 -9.78 9.51
C TRP A 113 -2.13 -10.43 8.16
N TYR A 114 -1.11 -9.94 7.45
CA TYR A 114 -0.65 -10.57 6.20
C TYR A 114 -0.25 -12.02 6.43
N ALA A 115 0.60 -12.29 7.41
CA ALA A 115 1.06 -13.64 7.73
C ALA A 115 -0.11 -14.53 8.21
N PHE A 116 -1.01 -13.99 9.02
CA PHE A 116 -2.20 -14.70 9.49
C PHE A 116 -3.09 -15.13 8.32
N PHE A 117 -3.49 -14.19 7.46
CA PHE A 117 -4.35 -14.52 6.33
C PHE A 117 -3.66 -15.43 5.31
N TYR A 118 -2.38 -15.23 5.05
CA TYR A 118 -1.63 -16.08 4.14
C TYR A 118 -1.54 -17.54 4.60
N ASN A 119 -1.43 -17.78 5.90
CA ASN A 119 -1.31 -19.14 6.44
C ASN A 119 -2.66 -19.80 6.76
N VAL A 120 -3.69 -19.04 7.06
CA VAL A 120 -5.00 -19.57 7.53
C VAL A 120 -5.98 -19.71 6.37
N LEU A 121 -5.93 -18.81 5.38
CA LEU A 121 -6.85 -18.91 4.23
C LEU A 121 -6.34 -19.93 3.21
N PRO A 122 -7.24 -20.79 2.69
CA PRO A 122 -6.89 -21.69 1.60
C PRO A 122 -6.51 -20.87 0.35
N SER A 123 -5.58 -21.42 -0.44
CA SER A 123 -5.23 -20.76 -1.70
C SER A 123 -6.46 -20.62 -2.61
N PRO A 124 -6.55 -19.60 -3.46
CA PRO A 124 -7.71 -19.37 -4.34
C PRO A 124 -8.12 -20.59 -5.16
N ARG A 125 -7.17 -21.47 -5.50
CA ARG A 125 -7.41 -22.73 -6.23
C ARG A 125 -8.11 -23.80 -5.39
N GLN A 126 -7.98 -23.73 -4.06
CA GLN A 126 -8.58 -24.69 -3.12
C GLN A 126 -9.93 -24.21 -2.59
N ALA A 127 -10.19 -22.91 -2.65
CA ALA A 127 -11.45 -22.31 -2.16
C ALA A 127 -12.64 -22.51 -3.12
N LEU A 128 -12.40 -22.95 -4.36
CA LEU A 128 -13.42 -23.14 -5.41
C LEU A 128 -13.80 -24.62 -5.65
N ASN A 129 -13.36 -25.54 -4.79
CA ASN A 129 -13.75 -26.97 -4.83
C ASN A 129 -14.66 -27.32 -3.67
#